data_f964221b64da6977f499ee526bcfc635
#
_entry.id   f964221b64da6977f499ee526bcfc635
#
_cell.length_a   1.000
_cell.length_b   1.000
_cell.length_c   1.000
_cell.angle_alpha   90.00
_cell.angle_beta   90.00
_cell.angle_gamma   90.00
#
_symmetry.space_group_name_H-M   'P 1'
#
loop_
_entity.id
_entity.type
_entity.pdbx_description
1 polymer ?
#
loop_
_entity_poly.entity_id
_entity_poly.type
_entity_poly.pdbx_seq_one_letter_code
_entity_poly.pdbx_strand_id
1 'polypeptide(L)'
;MKRQVLQLSIVPSFEDGFVLTLLEKRGRESLSYLLSHKELKRPTSATLESVGQEFSLSEEISVTNEEAENILQLLTRASMSVSPEYALGVDGVVYELVVSGGLNEGHYAWWGKVPKGWQALTQISNALLRLAGKPEIPQ
;
A
#
# COMPACT_ATOMS: atom_id res chain seq x y z
N MET A 1 -21.61 -2.06 -0.26
CA MET A 1 -20.73 -1.70 0.85
C MET A 1 -19.29 -2.00 0.47
N LYS A 2 -18.42 -1.01 0.58
CA LYS A 2 -16.99 -1.14 0.28
C LYS A 2 -16.20 -1.21 1.59
N ARG A 3 -15.24 -2.11 1.65
CA ARG A 3 -14.36 -2.28 2.81
C ARG A 3 -12.91 -2.27 2.35
N GLN A 4 -12.08 -1.48 3.01
CA GLN A 4 -10.65 -1.50 2.76
C GLN A 4 -10.05 -2.80 3.31
N VAL A 5 -9.28 -3.48 2.48
CA VAL A 5 -8.58 -4.71 2.85
C VAL A 5 -7.11 -4.44 3.06
N LEU A 6 -6.51 -3.67 2.17
CA LEU A 6 -5.08 -3.45 2.13
C LEU A 6 -4.80 -2.08 1.52
N GLN A 7 -3.85 -1.36 2.08
CA GLN A 7 -3.45 -0.06 1.56
C GLN A 7 -1.94 0.07 1.57
N LEU A 8 -1.38 0.42 0.42
CA LEU A 8 0.06 0.66 0.26
C LEU A 8 0.27 2.13 -0.07
N SER A 9 1.06 2.82 0.74
CA SER A 9 1.49 4.18 0.48
C SER A 9 2.96 4.20 0.13
N ILE A 10 3.32 4.89 -0.93
CA ILE A 10 4.71 5.06 -1.36
C ILE A 10 4.96 6.56 -1.45
N VAL A 11 5.84 7.05 -0.58
CA VAL A 11 6.15 8.49 -0.47
C VAL A 11 7.64 8.72 -0.65
N PRO A 12 8.08 9.07 -1.89
CA PRO A 12 9.46 9.46 -2.12
C PRO A 12 9.77 10.82 -1.50
N SER A 13 11.04 11.06 -1.16
CA SER A 13 11.45 12.31 -0.52
C SER A 13 11.33 13.52 -1.45
N PHE A 14 11.55 13.34 -2.74
CA PHE A 14 11.65 14.44 -3.70
C PHE A 14 10.67 14.39 -4.87
N GLU A 15 9.80 13.40 -4.89
CA GLU A 15 8.84 13.21 -5.95
C GLU A 15 7.44 13.05 -5.38
N ASP A 16 6.43 13.15 -6.23
CA ASP A 16 5.07 12.84 -5.83
C ASP A 16 4.94 11.34 -5.55
N GLY A 17 4.21 11.01 -4.51
CA GLY A 17 3.93 9.64 -4.14
C GLY A 17 2.57 9.18 -4.62
N PHE A 18 2.16 8.02 -4.18
CA PHE A 18 0.82 7.50 -4.47
C PHE A 18 0.36 6.52 -3.40
N VAL A 19 -0.94 6.26 -3.41
CA VAL A 19 -1.57 5.30 -2.50
C VAL A 19 -2.40 4.32 -3.34
N LEU A 20 -2.18 3.04 -3.11
CA LEU A 20 -2.98 1.97 -3.68
C LEU A 20 -3.84 1.36 -2.58
N THR A 21 -5.13 1.26 -2.81
CA THR A 21 -6.07 0.68 -1.83
C THR A 21 -6.85 -0.44 -2.48
N LEU A 22 -6.73 -1.64 -1.93
CA LEU A 22 -7.55 -2.78 -2.36
C LEU A 22 -8.84 -2.77 -1.56
N LEU A 23 -9.95 -2.65 -2.26
CA LEU A 23 -11.28 -2.58 -1.69
C LEU A 23 -12.06 -3.84 -2.01
N GLU A 24 -12.76 -4.35 -1.01
CA GLU A 24 -13.72 -5.43 -1.15
C GLU A 24 -15.10 -4.82 -1.29
N LYS A 25 -15.81 -5.22 -2.32
CA LYS A 25 -17.17 -4.75 -2.58
C LYS A 25 -18.13 -5.92 -2.48
N ARG A 26 -19.01 -5.88 -1.48
CA ARG A 26 -20.01 -6.91 -1.26
C ARG A 26 -21.36 -6.45 -1.77
N GLY A 27 -21.94 -7.22 -2.69
CA GLY A 27 -23.33 -7.16 -3.07
C GLY A 27 -24.13 -8.26 -2.37
N ARG A 28 -25.42 -8.38 -2.69
CA ARG A 28 -26.29 -9.39 -2.06
C ARG A 28 -25.83 -10.84 -2.30
N GLU A 29 -25.30 -11.13 -3.49
CA GLU A 29 -24.85 -12.47 -3.87
C GLU A 29 -23.49 -12.45 -4.56
N SER A 30 -22.83 -11.31 -4.57
CA SER A 30 -21.56 -11.14 -5.28
C SER A 30 -20.50 -10.50 -4.41
N LEU A 31 -19.29 -10.97 -4.60
CA LEU A 31 -18.10 -10.40 -3.99
C LEU A 31 -17.16 -9.98 -5.12
N SER A 32 -16.76 -8.75 -5.13
CA SER A 32 -15.83 -8.23 -6.13
C SER A 32 -14.79 -7.36 -5.46
N TYR A 33 -13.71 -7.06 -6.20
CA TYR A 33 -12.59 -6.29 -5.70
C TYR A 33 -12.25 -5.17 -6.65
N LEU A 34 -11.72 -4.10 -6.08
CA LEU A 34 -11.39 -2.89 -6.79
C LEU A 34 -10.10 -2.34 -6.23
N LEU A 35 -9.22 -1.88 -7.10
CA LEU A 35 -7.98 -1.22 -6.70
C LEU A 35 -8.11 0.27 -6.96
N SER A 36 -8.01 1.07 -5.93
CA SER A 36 -8.02 2.53 -6.04
C SER A 36 -6.59 3.03 -6.07
N HIS A 37 -6.30 3.90 -7.01
CA HIS A 37 -5.01 4.58 -7.14
C HIS A 37 -5.23 6.07 -6.93
N LYS A 38 -4.49 6.67 -6.01
CA LYS A 38 -4.52 8.10 -5.75
C LYS A 38 -3.11 8.65 -5.75
N GLU A 39 -2.90 9.77 -6.43
CA GLU A 39 -1.63 10.44 -6.40
C GLU A 39 -1.52 11.34 -5.17
N LEU A 40 -0.37 11.29 -4.52
CA LEU A 40 -0.02 12.18 -3.41
C LEU A 40 0.89 13.26 -3.97
N LYS A 41 0.37 14.47 -4.06
CA LYS A 41 1.19 15.59 -4.49
C LYS A 41 2.06 16.08 -3.35
N ARG A 42 3.32 16.28 -3.66
CA ARG A 42 4.25 16.87 -2.73
C ARG A 42 3.81 18.31 -2.42
N PRO A 43 3.72 18.70 -1.12
CA PRO A 43 3.40 20.08 -0.79
C PRO A 43 4.48 21.00 -1.34
N THR A 44 4.06 22.03 -2.07
CA THR A 44 4.98 23.07 -2.52
C THR A 44 5.42 23.87 -1.31
N SER A 45 6.71 24.20 -1.26
CA SER A 45 7.33 24.89 -0.13
C SER A 45 6.73 26.27 0.20
N ALA A 46 5.80 26.75 -0.59
CA ALA A 46 5.23 28.07 -0.45
C ALA A 46 4.06 28.13 0.55
N THR A 47 3.54 27.02 1.02
CA THR A 47 2.38 27.01 1.91
C THR A 47 2.60 26.08 3.08
N LEU A 48 3.17 26.61 4.14
CA LEU A 48 3.19 25.97 5.45
C LEU A 48 1.78 25.71 6.00
N GLU A 49 0.76 26.22 5.32
CA GLU A 49 -0.63 26.06 5.71
C GLU A 49 -1.28 24.81 5.14
N SER A 50 -0.72 24.21 4.11
CA SER A 50 -1.23 22.96 3.59
C SER A 50 -0.57 21.79 4.30
N VAL A 51 -0.89 21.62 5.57
CA VAL A 51 -0.54 20.41 6.32
C VAL A 51 -1.52 19.33 5.91
N GLY A 52 -1.43 18.93 4.65
CA GLY A 52 -2.29 17.88 4.13
C GLY A 52 -1.77 17.47 2.77
N GLN A 53 -1.53 16.18 2.61
CA GLN A 53 -1.24 15.64 1.30
C GLN A 53 -2.49 15.79 0.43
N GLU A 54 -2.40 16.63 -0.60
CA GLU A 54 -3.51 16.77 -1.53
C GLU A 54 -3.54 15.58 -2.48
N PHE A 55 -4.70 14.92 -2.53
CA PHE A 55 -4.98 13.89 -3.51
C PHE A 55 -5.46 14.57 -4.79
N SER A 56 -4.73 14.43 -5.90
CA SER A 56 -5.10 15.11 -7.14
C SER A 56 -6.08 14.32 -8.01
N LEU A 57 -5.90 13.01 -8.14
CA LEU A 57 -6.75 12.17 -8.98
C LEU A 57 -6.90 10.80 -8.35
N SER A 58 -8.12 10.27 -8.38
CA SER A 58 -8.34 8.90 -8.02
C SER A 58 -8.73 8.11 -9.27
N GLU A 59 -8.06 7.02 -9.50
CA GLU A 59 -8.31 6.10 -10.59
C GLU A 59 -8.73 4.76 -9.98
N GLU A 60 -9.72 4.12 -10.58
CA GLU A 60 -10.18 2.82 -10.15
C GLU A 60 -9.78 1.77 -11.17
N ILE A 61 -9.17 0.71 -10.70
CA ILE A 61 -8.69 -0.40 -11.52
C ILE A 61 -9.48 -1.65 -11.14
N SER A 62 -10.09 -2.28 -12.14
CA SER A 62 -10.80 -3.54 -11.91
C SER A 62 -9.82 -4.66 -11.59
N VAL A 63 -10.13 -5.42 -10.55
CA VAL A 63 -9.32 -6.55 -10.09
C VAL A 63 -10.18 -7.80 -10.16
N THR A 64 -9.67 -8.85 -10.78
CA THR A 64 -10.38 -10.14 -10.80
C THR A 64 -10.37 -10.75 -9.41
N ASN A 65 -11.35 -11.60 -9.14
CA ASN A 65 -11.39 -12.30 -7.86
C ASN A 65 -10.15 -13.18 -7.67
N GLU A 66 -9.67 -13.80 -8.73
CA GLU A 66 -8.45 -14.61 -8.69
C GLU A 66 -7.23 -13.78 -8.28
N GLU A 67 -7.07 -12.61 -8.88
CA GLU A 67 -5.97 -11.69 -8.54
C GLU A 67 -6.04 -11.24 -7.07
N ALA A 68 -7.24 -10.89 -6.61
CA ALA A 68 -7.45 -10.49 -5.23
C ALA A 68 -7.19 -11.64 -4.26
N GLU A 69 -7.67 -12.83 -4.58
CA GLU A 69 -7.45 -14.01 -3.74
C GLU A 69 -5.97 -14.37 -3.61
N ASN A 70 -5.20 -14.21 -4.68
CA ASN A 70 -3.75 -14.42 -4.62
C ASN A 70 -3.09 -13.49 -3.60
N ILE A 71 -3.51 -12.23 -3.57
CA ILE A 71 -3.00 -11.26 -2.59
C ILE A 71 -3.45 -11.63 -1.17
N LEU A 72 -4.70 -12.00 -1.00
CA LEU A 72 -5.23 -12.42 0.30
C LEU A 72 -4.50 -13.66 0.84
N GLN A 73 -4.11 -14.58 -0.04
CA GLN A 73 -3.31 -15.73 0.36
C GLN A 73 -1.91 -15.32 0.82
N LEU A 74 -1.28 -14.37 0.15
CA LEU A 74 0.01 -13.84 0.60
C LEU A 74 -0.11 -13.24 1.99
N LEU A 75 -1.18 -12.49 2.27
CA LEU A 75 -1.45 -11.93 3.59
C LEU A 75 -1.61 -13.02 4.66
N THR A 76 -2.34 -14.07 4.33
CA THR A 76 -2.61 -15.17 5.27
C THR A 76 -1.34 -15.96 5.61
N ARG A 77 -0.43 -16.10 4.64
CA ARG A 77 0.80 -16.89 4.79
C ARG A 77 1.99 -16.07 5.25
N ALA A 78 1.86 -14.76 5.34
CA ALA A 78 2.98 -13.89 5.70
C ALA A 78 3.48 -14.21 7.11
N SER A 79 4.79 -14.30 7.25
CA SER A 79 5.47 -14.47 8.53
C SER A 79 6.51 -13.38 8.65
N MET A 80 6.54 -12.70 9.80
CA MET A 80 7.38 -11.54 9.98
C MET A 80 7.91 -11.47 11.41
N SER A 81 9.08 -10.85 11.54
CA SER A 81 9.63 -10.53 12.86
C SER A 81 8.80 -9.44 13.52
N VAL A 82 8.50 -9.62 14.81
CA VAL A 82 7.80 -8.60 15.58
C VAL A 82 8.67 -7.36 15.75
N SER A 83 9.98 -7.56 15.84
CA SER A 83 10.95 -6.46 15.98
C SER A 83 12.00 -6.58 14.87
N PRO A 84 11.85 -5.84 13.77
CA PRO A 84 12.81 -5.87 12.68
C PRO A 84 14.09 -5.15 13.05
N GLU A 85 15.13 -5.37 12.24
CA GLU A 85 16.35 -4.60 12.37
C GLU A 85 16.07 -3.12 12.13
N TYR A 86 16.69 -2.27 12.93
CA TYR A 86 16.57 -0.84 12.80
C TYR A 86 17.39 -0.35 11.60
N ALA A 87 16.74 0.37 10.70
CA ALA A 87 17.41 0.97 9.54
C ALA A 87 17.05 2.45 9.46
N LEU A 88 18.05 3.30 9.36
CA LEU A 88 17.89 4.73 9.13
C LEU A 88 18.38 5.07 7.72
N GLY A 89 17.53 5.78 6.98
CA GLY A 89 17.90 6.38 5.72
C GLY A 89 17.78 7.89 5.81
N VAL A 90 18.62 8.62 5.10
CA VAL A 90 18.55 10.09 5.06
C VAL A 90 17.67 10.55 3.90
N ASP A 91 17.81 9.88 2.77
CA ASP A 91 16.99 10.12 1.58
C ASP A 91 16.45 8.80 1.07
N GLY A 92 15.29 8.82 0.49
CA GLY A 92 14.74 7.60 -0.09
C GLY A 92 13.22 7.63 -0.15
N VAL A 93 12.66 6.45 -0.03
CA VAL A 93 11.22 6.24 -0.15
C VAL A 93 10.68 5.66 1.15
N VAL A 94 9.62 6.26 1.67
CA VAL A 94 8.89 5.70 2.81
C VAL A 94 7.75 4.86 2.26
N TYR A 95 7.70 3.62 2.72
CA TYR A 95 6.62 2.69 2.40
C TYR A 95 5.79 2.45 3.64
N GLU A 96 4.49 2.43 3.48
CA GLU A 96 3.57 2.08 4.56
C GLU A 96 2.52 1.12 4.03
N LEU A 97 2.37 -0.01 4.71
CA LEU A 97 1.37 -1.01 4.37
C LEU A 97 0.40 -1.16 5.55
N VAL A 98 -0.88 -0.95 5.27
CA VAL A 98 -1.95 -1.11 6.25
C VAL A 98 -2.79 -2.32 5.84
N VAL A 99 -2.91 -3.27 6.76
CA VAL A 99 -3.71 -4.48 6.54
C VAL A 99 -4.93 -4.42 7.46
N SER A 100 -6.12 -4.47 6.87
CA SER A 100 -7.36 -4.37 7.62
C SER A 100 -8.14 -5.68 7.55
N GLY A 101 -8.33 -6.31 8.69
CA GLY A 101 -9.06 -7.58 8.83
C GLY A 101 -10.29 -7.46 9.71
N GLY A 102 -11.11 -6.42 9.50
CA GLY A 102 -12.27 -6.17 10.33
C GLY A 102 -11.88 -5.47 11.62
N LEU A 103 -11.94 -6.18 12.74
CA LEU A 103 -11.55 -5.62 14.05
C LEU A 103 -10.04 -5.57 14.24
N ASN A 104 -9.30 -6.36 13.48
CA ASN A 104 -7.85 -6.42 13.57
C ASN A 104 -7.21 -5.57 12.48
N GLU A 105 -6.18 -4.83 12.83
CA GLU A 105 -5.50 -3.96 11.89
C GLU A 105 -4.00 -3.97 12.14
N GLY A 106 -3.22 -4.03 11.07
CA GLY A 106 -1.77 -3.97 11.14
C GLY A 106 -1.25 -2.80 10.34
N HIS A 107 -0.29 -2.06 10.90
CA HIS A 107 0.38 -0.94 10.24
C HIS A 107 1.89 -1.22 10.22
N TYR A 108 2.48 -1.18 9.03
CA TYR A 108 3.90 -1.48 8.83
C TYR A 108 4.52 -0.37 7.99
N ALA A 109 5.52 0.29 8.53
CA ALA A 109 6.21 1.35 7.80
C ALA A 109 7.70 1.05 7.75
N TRP A 110 8.33 1.31 6.60
CA TRP A 110 9.78 1.15 6.48
C TRP A 110 10.34 2.16 5.49
N TRP A 111 11.63 2.37 5.59
CA TRP A 111 12.35 3.34 4.78
C TRP A 111 13.30 2.62 3.83
N GLY A 112 13.15 2.90 2.53
CA GLY A 112 14.06 2.34 1.54
C GLY A 112 13.98 0.83 1.42
N LYS A 113 15.02 0.13 1.85
CA LYS A 113 15.05 -1.33 1.80
C LYS A 113 14.23 -1.94 2.93
N VAL A 114 13.45 -2.97 2.62
CA VAL A 114 12.66 -3.66 3.64
C VAL A 114 13.58 -4.26 4.71
N PRO A 115 13.25 -4.10 6.01
CA PRO A 115 14.06 -4.68 7.07
C PRO A 115 14.13 -6.21 6.98
N LYS A 116 15.23 -6.76 7.42
CA LYS A 116 15.40 -8.20 7.51
C LYS A 116 14.32 -8.78 8.44
N GLY A 117 13.64 -9.79 7.97
CA GLY A 117 12.50 -10.38 8.69
C GLY A 117 11.14 -9.84 8.24
N TRP A 118 11.14 -8.81 7.37
CA TRP A 118 9.90 -8.22 6.84
C TRP A 118 9.75 -8.40 5.33
N GLN A 119 10.45 -9.36 4.74
CA GLN A 119 10.43 -9.58 3.28
C GLN A 119 9.03 -9.87 2.74
N ALA A 120 8.15 -10.45 3.55
CA ALA A 120 6.78 -10.72 3.15
C ALA A 120 6.04 -9.45 2.74
N LEU A 121 6.36 -8.30 3.36
CA LEU A 121 5.75 -7.02 3.01
C LEU A 121 6.09 -6.57 1.60
N THR A 122 7.31 -6.83 1.14
CA THR A 122 7.72 -6.52 -0.22
C THR A 122 6.95 -7.38 -1.23
N GLN A 123 6.76 -8.66 -0.93
CA GLN A 123 6.00 -9.56 -1.80
C GLN A 123 4.55 -9.11 -1.96
N ILE A 124 3.91 -8.74 -0.86
CA ILE A 124 2.53 -8.26 -0.86
C ILE A 124 2.43 -6.93 -1.62
N SER A 125 3.34 -6.01 -1.33
CA SER A 125 3.38 -4.70 -1.99
C SER A 125 3.59 -4.83 -3.49
N ASN A 126 4.51 -5.68 -3.91
CA ASN A 126 4.79 -5.90 -5.33
C ASN A 126 3.61 -6.54 -6.06
N ALA A 127 2.84 -7.38 -5.38
CA ALA A 127 1.62 -7.93 -5.98
C ALA A 127 0.60 -6.82 -6.28
N LEU A 128 0.44 -5.85 -5.36
CA LEU A 128 -0.42 -4.69 -5.61
C LEU A 128 0.13 -3.81 -6.74
N LEU A 129 1.43 -3.55 -6.72
CA LEU A 129 2.08 -2.71 -7.72
C LEU A 129 1.92 -3.30 -9.13
N ARG A 130 2.04 -4.62 -9.27
CA ARG A 130 1.81 -5.28 -10.55
C ARG A 130 0.40 -5.06 -11.07
N LEU A 131 -0.61 -5.16 -10.20
CA LEU A 131 -1.99 -4.92 -10.59
C LEU A 131 -2.20 -3.49 -11.08
N ALA A 132 -1.48 -2.54 -10.49
CA ALA A 132 -1.57 -1.13 -10.87
C ALA A 132 -0.68 -0.76 -12.05
N GLY A 133 0.10 -1.70 -12.58
CA GLY A 133 1.06 -1.42 -13.65
C GLY A 133 2.21 -0.53 -13.22
N LYS A 134 2.55 -0.55 -11.94
CA LYS A 134 3.64 0.23 -11.36
C LYS A 134 4.91 -0.60 -11.19
N PRO A 135 6.09 0.06 -11.22
CA PRO A 135 7.34 -0.66 -10.95
C PRO A 135 7.35 -1.30 -9.56
N GLU A 136 7.94 -2.47 -9.48
CA GLU A 136 8.06 -3.20 -8.21
C GLU A 136 9.12 -2.57 -7.31
N ILE A 137 8.96 -2.77 -6.00
CA ILE A 137 9.95 -2.36 -5.01
C ILE A 137 11.16 -3.30 -5.15
N PRO A 138 12.39 -2.76 -5.26
CA PRO A 138 13.59 -3.59 -5.30
C PRO A 138 13.75 -4.39 -4.00
N GLN A 139 14.17 -5.62 -4.14
CA GLN A 139 14.46 -6.50 -3.01
C GLN A 139 15.94 -6.48 -2.64
#